data_a596da43e0556061e90cdf2271b78a65
#
_entry.id   a596da43e0556061e90cdf2271b78a65
#
_cell.length_a   1.000
_cell.length_b   1.000
_cell.length_c   1.000
_cell.angle_alpha   90.00
_cell.angle_beta   90.00
_cell.angle_gamma   90.00
#
_symmetry.space_group_name_H-M   'P 1'
#
loop_
_entity.id
_entity.type
_entity.pdbx_description
1 polymer ?
#
loop_
_entity_poly.entity_id
_entity_poly.type
_entity_poly.pdbx_seq_one_letter_code
_entity_poly.pdbx_strand_id
1 'polypeptide(L)'
;MTRQQFDELTAKGVVILDGATGSNLRKAGMPVGISSEQWVLENPSVLQELQRAYVDAGSQIVYAPTFAANPISLRNFSLQDRVAELNTKLVKICKDGIGNRALVAGDITTTGQLMEPRGTLTYNELYEAYQEQMKALVDAGVDLFVAETMLSVDETVVALDAAQAVCDLPMICTLSLEADGSAMYGGNAVEAVLTLQEMGAAAVGLNCSVGPDQLEAVVASMKEVATVPIIAKPNAGMPFIDCLLYTSDAADDK
;
A
#
# COMPACT_ATOMS: atom_id res chain seq x y z
N MET A 1 7.52 15.09 1.54
CA MET A 1 8.19 15.36 2.83
C MET A 1 9.61 14.80 2.85
N THR A 2 10.49 15.21 3.78
CA THR A 2 11.82 14.59 3.94
C THR A 2 11.75 13.42 4.92
N ARG A 3 12.79 12.55 4.93
CA ARG A 3 12.93 11.49 5.93
C ARG A 3 12.92 12.07 7.35
N GLN A 4 13.65 13.17 7.60
CA GLN A 4 13.67 13.82 8.91
C GLN A 4 12.26 14.26 9.36
N GLN A 5 11.46 14.83 8.45
CA GLN A 5 10.08 15.22 8.78
C GLN A 5 9.19 14.02 9.11
N PHE A 6 9.41 12.87 8.45
CA PHE A 6 8.72 11.63 8.77
C PHE A 6 9.12 11.11 10.16
N ASP A 7 10.41 11.11 10.47
CA ASP A 7 10.93 10.69 11.79
C ASP A 7 10.41 11.62 12.92
N GLU A 8 10.36 12.93 12.68
CA GLU A 8 9.76 13.90 13.61
C GLU A 8 8.24 13.69 13.82
N LEU A 9 7.53 13.26 12.77
CA LEU A 9 6.09 12.94 12.85
C LEU A 9 5.87 11.70 13.73
N THR A 10 6.60 10.62 13.47
CA THR A 10 6.47 9.34 14.18
C THR A 10 6.99 9.41 15.62
N ALA A 11 7.95 10.27 15.91
CA ALA A 11 8.45 10.51 17.27
C ALA A 11 7.43 11.17 18.21
N LYS A 12 6.39 11.84 17.68
CA LYS A 12 5.33 12.48 18.47
C LYS A 12 4.30 11.50 19.03
N GLY A 13 4.26 10.29 18.54
CA GLY A 13 3.32 9.25 18.96
C GLY A 13 2.82 8.40 17.80
N VAL A 14 1.70 7.73 18.01
CA VAL A 14 1.08 6.88 16.98
C VAL A 14 0.55 7.75 15.84
N VAL A 15 0.95 7.43 14.62
CA VAL A 15 0.43 8.04 13.39
C VAL A 15 -0.71 7.18 12.86
N ILE A 16 -1.87 7.79 12.66
CA ILE A 16 -3.06 7.10 12.15
C ILE A 16 -3.06 7.17 10.63
N LEU A 17 -3.10 5.99 10.01
CA LEU A 17 -3.26 5.81 8.58
C LEU A 17 -4.75 5.74 8.22
N ASP A 18 -5.07 5.80 6.93
CA ASP A 18 -6.42 5.53 6.44
C ASP A 18 -6.76 4.02 6.54
N GLY A 19 -7.98 3.69 6.17
CA GLY A 19 -8.51 2.33 6.19
C GLY A 19 -8.73 1.74 4.79
N ALA A 20 -9.60 0.74 4.71
CA ALA A 20 -9.88 0.01 3.48
C ALA A 20 -10.47 0.92 2.38
N THR A 21 -9.83 0.92 1.21
CA THR A 21 -10.34 1.62 0.03
C THR A 21 -11.14 0.68 -0.86
N GLY A 22 -10.60 -0.47 -1.25
CA GLY A 22 -11.21 -1.38 -2.22
C GLY A 22 -12.61 -1.86 -1.84
N SER A 23 -12.80 -2.33 -0.60
CA SER A 23 -14.12 -2.76 -0.10
C SER A 23 -15.14 -1.63 -0.09
N ASN A 24 -14.74 -0.42 0.30
CA ASN A 24 -15.64 0.74 0.30
C ASN A 24 -16.01 1.19 -1.12
N LEU A 25 -15.09 1.13 -2.09
CA LEU A 25 -15.44 1.37 -3.49
C LEU A 25 -16.45 0.34 -4.02
N ARG A 26 -16.32 -0.94 -3.62
CA ARG A 26 -17.29 -1.98 -3.98
C ARG A 26 -18.66 -1.72 -3.35
N LYS A 27 -18.73 -1.33 -2.09
CA LYS A 27 -19.99 -0.91 -1.42
C LYS A 27 -20.63 0.27 -2.14
N ALA A 28 -19.84 1.17 -2.71
CA ALA A 28 -20.31 2.29 -3.51
C ALA A 28 -20.69 1.92 -4.95
N GLY A 29 -20.63 0.64 -5.33
CA GLY A 29 -21.09 0.15 -6.62
C GLY A 29 -20.01 -0.17 -7.63
N MET A 30 -18.73 -0.21 -7.25
CA MET A 30 -17.65 -0.62 -8.16
C MET A 30 -17.81 -2.10 -8.55
N PRO A 31 -17.95 -2.42 -9.85
CA PRO A 31 -18.07 -3.81 -10.30
C PRO A 31 -16.81 -4.64 -10.05
N VAL A 32 -16.97 -5.96 -9.98
CA VAL A 32 -15.85 -6.91 -9.94
C VAL A 32 -15.20 -7.01 -11.32
N GLY A 33 -13.87 -7.20 -11.37
CA GLY A 33 -13.14 -7.49 -12.61
C GLY A 33 -12.80 -6.28 -13.48
N ILE A 34 -12.93 -5.07 -12.95
CA ILE A 34 -12.48 -3.83 -13.60
C ILE A 34 -11.30 -3.21 -12.84
N SER A 35 -10.56 -2.31 -13.51
CA SER A 35 -9.54 -1.51 -12.83
C SER A 35 -10.20 -0.53 -11.85
N SER A 36 -9.79 -0.59 -10.59
CA SER A 36 -10.21 0.36 -9.56
C SER A 36 -9.73 1.77 -9.88
N GLU A 37 -8.55 1.89 -10.46
CA GLU A 37 -7.93 3.16 -10.86
C GLU A 37 -8.78 3.87 -11.90
N GLN A 38 -9.21 3.15 -12.93
CA GLN A 38 -10.09 3.73 -13.95
C GLN A 38 -11.48 4.05 -13.38
N TRP A 39 -12.04 3.17 -12.57
CA TRP A 39 -13.36 3.41 -11.98
C TRP A 39 -13.39 4.65 -11.10
N VAL A 40 -12.32 4.89 -10.31
CA VAL A 40 -12.19 6.10 -9.49
C VAL A 40 -12.13 7.37 -10.35
N LEU A 41 -11.46 7.34 -11.52
CA LEU A 41 -11.47 8.48 -12.43
C LEU A 41 -12.89 8.82 -12.94
N GLU A 42 -13.73 7.82 -13.10
CA GLU A 42 -15.12 7.98 -13.54
C GLU A 42 -16.06 8.36 -12.37
N ASN A 43 -15.66 8.04 -11.13
CA ASN A 43 -16.44 8.26 -9.91
C ASN A 43 -15.63 8.97 -8.81
N PRO A 44 -15.01 10.13 -9.08
CA PRO A 44 -14.05 10.76 -8.17
C PRO A 44 -14.64 11.17 -6.82
N SER A 45 -15.93 11.53 -6.78
CA SER A 45 -16.62 11.95 -5.54
C SER A 45 -16.65 10.83 -4.50
N VAL A 46 -16.78 9.57 -4.93
CA VAL A 46 -16.82 8.40 -4.03
C VAL A 46 -15.51 8.29 -3.24
N LEU A 47 -14.36 8.39 -3.92
CA LEU A 47 -13.08 8.38 -3.25
C LEU A 47 -12.91 9.58 -2.33
N GLN A 48 -13.26 10.78 -2.81
CA GLN A 48 -13.12 12.02 -2.04
C GLN A 48 -13.95 12.00 -0.76
N GLU A 49 -15.16 11.47 -0.80
CA GLU A 49 -16.02 11.29 0.37
C GLU A 49 -15.42 10.30 1.38
N LEU A 50 -14.94 9.17 0.89
CA LEU A 50 -14.26 8.16 1.72
C LEU A 50 -13.03 8.75 2.42
N GLN A 51 -12.14 9.41 1.67
CA GLN A 51 -10.92 9.97 2.24
C GLN A 51 -11.19 11.12 3.20
N ARG A 52 -12.22 11.96 2.93
CA ARG A 52 -12.67 12.95 3.90
C ARG A 52 -13.13 12.31 5.20
N ALA A 53 -13.89 11.23 5.13
CA ALA A 53 -14.34 10.51 6.32
C ALA A 53 -13.17 9.95 7.14
N TYR A 54 -12.13 9.41 6.49
CA TYR A 54 -10.92 8.97 7.19
C TYR A 54 -10.17 10.13 7.86
N VAL A 55 -10.01 11.24 7.16
CA VAL A 55 -9.35 12.44 7.73
C VAL A 55 -10.17 13.03 8.88
N ASP A 56 -11.50 13.06 8.76
CA ASP A 56 -12.39 13.52 9.83
C ASP A 56 -12.36 12.59 11.05
N ALA A 57 -12.08 11.31 10.85
CA ALA A 57 -11.84 10.32 11.91
C ALA A 57 -10.42 10.38 12.53
N GLY A 58 -9.52 11.20 11.97
CA GLY A 58 -8.18 11.43 12.53
C GLY A 58 -7.02 10.87 11.73
N SER A 59 -7.23 10.35 10.52
CA SER A 59 -6.12 9.89 9.67
C SER A 59 -5.20 11.04 9.30
N GLN A 60 -3.91 10.83 9.51
CA GLN A 60 -2.84 11.79 9.25
C GLN A 60 -2.14 11.53 7.90
N ILE A 61 -2.24 10.31 7.40
CA ILE A 61 -1.74 9.90 6.09
C ILE A 61 -2.87 9.13 5.41
N VAL A 62 -3.20 9.50 4.17
CA VAL A 62 -4.12 8.77 3.30
C VAL A 62 -3.37 8.25 2.09
N TYR A 63 -3.78 7.09 1.60
CA TYR A 63 -3.17 6.46 0.43
C TYR A 63 -3.92 6.89 -0.83
N ALA A 64 -3.19 7.38 -1.83
CA ALA A 64 -3.76 7.61 -3.14
C ALA A 64 -4.19 6.26 -3.75
N PRO A 65 -5.32 6.18 -4.49
CA PRO A 65 -5.80 4.92 -5.03
C PRO A 65 -5.00 4.49 -6.27
N THR A 66 -3.68 4.45 -6.14
CA THR A 66 -2.71 4.13 -7.20
C THR A 66 -2.13 2.73 -7.06
N PHE A 67 -2.70 1.94 -6.17
CA PHE A 67 -2.29 0.61 -5.73
C PHE A 67 -1.70 -0.24 -6.86
N ALA A 68 -2.47 -0.52 -7.93
CA ALA A 68 -2.04 -1.33 -9.05
C ALA A 68 -1.75 -0.51 -10.33
N ALA A 69 -1.43 0.79 -10.20
CA ALA A 69 -1.23 1.68 -11.34
C ALA A 69 0.20 1.61 -11.95
N ASN A 70 0.86 0.46 -11.88
CA ASN A 70 2.10 0.15 -12.60
C ASN A 70 1.82 -0.49 -13.97
N PRO A 71 2.75 -0.45 -14.94
CA PRO A 71 2.50 -0.95 -16.30
C PRO A 71 2.25 -2.45 -16.35
N ILE A 72 2.81 -3.24 -15.43
CA ILE A 72 2.60 -4.70 -15.40
C ILE A 72 1.15 -5.03 -15.00
N SER A 73 0.67 -4.47 -13.90
CA SER A 73 -0.70 -4.70 -13.41
C SER A 73 -1.75 -4.11 -14.34
N LEU A 74 -1.52 -2.90 -14.87
CA LEU A 74 -2.43 -2.23 -15.80
C LEU A 74 -2.61 -2.97 -17.14
N ARG A 75 -1.65 -3.81 -17.54
CA ARG A 75 -1.75 -4.65 -18.75
C ARG A 75 -2.96 -5.57 -18.72
N ASN A 76 -3.39 -6.02 -17.55
CA ASN A 76 -4.58 -6.85 -17.38
C ASN A 76 -5.87 -6.15 -17.85
N PHE A 77 -5.84 -4.83 -17.94
CA PHE A 77 -6.96 -3.98 -18.36
C PHE A 77 -6.69 -3.22 -19.66
N SER A 78 -5.58 -3.50 -20.37
CA SER A 78 -5.12 -2.76 -21.55
C SER A 78 -4.88 -1.27 -21.29
N LEU A 79 -4.40 -0.94 -20.09
CA LEU A 79 -4.15 0.43 -19.61
C LEU A 79 -2.66 0.72 -19.36
N GLN A 80 -1.75 -0.19 -19.74
CA GLN A 80 -0.31 -0.09 -19.46
C GLN A 80 0.35 1.19 -20.00
N ASP A 81 -0.21 1.78 -21.07
CA ASP A 81 0.31 3.02 -21.66
C ASP A 81 -0.20 4.30 -20.97
N ARG A 82 -0.99 4.15 -19.89
CA ARG A 82 -1.64 5.24 -19.18
C ARG A 82 -1.09 5.43 -17.74
N VAL A 83 0.06 4.88 -17.43
CA VAL A 83 0.65 4.93 -16.08
C VAL A 83 0.75 6.37 -15.57
N ALA A 84 1.39 7.26 -16.32
CA ALA A 84 1.56 8.65 -15.93
C ALA A 84 0.21 9.38 -15.77
N GLU A 85 -0.71 9.19 -16.71
CA GLU A 85 -2.05 9.80 -16.66
C GLU A 85 -2.84 9.37 -15.42
N LEU A 86 -2.90 8.03 -15.19
CA LEU A 86 -3.67 7.44 -14.10
C LEU A 86 -3.14 7.92 -12.75
N ASN A 87 -1.84 7.75 -12.49
CA ASN A 87 -1.23 8.14 -11.23
C ASN A 87 -1.43 9.64 -10.95
N THR A 88 -1.18 10.51 -11.94
CA THR A 88 -1.34 11.95 -11.78
C THR A 88 -2.79 12.35 -11.45
N LYS A 89 -3.76 11.79 -12.16
CA LYS A 89 -5.17 12.13 -11.94
C LYS A 89 -5.68 11.59 -10.60
N LEU A 90 -5.27 10.37 -10.21
CA LEU A 90 -5.69 9.76 -8.96
C LEU A 90 -5.14 10.51 -7.74
N VAL A 91 -3.86 10.90 -7.76
CA VAL A 91 -3.28 11.76 -6.71
C VAL A 91 -3.98 13.10 -6.65
N LYS A 92 -4.32 13.69 -7.81
CA LYS A 92 -5.06 14.95 -7.84
C LYS A 92 -6.46 14.81 -7.21
N ILE A 93 -7.21 13.76 -7.52
CA ILE A 93 -8.52 13.49 -6.92
C ILE A 93 -8.40 13.39 -5.39
N CYS A 94 -7.39 12.69 -4.89
CA CYS A 94 -7.10 12.57 -3.48
C CYS A 94 -6.87 13.96 -2.85
N LYS A 95 -5.94 14.73 -3.40
CA LYS A 95 -5.61 16.09 -2.91
C LYS A 95 -6.78 17.05 -2.97
N ASP A 96 -7.55 17.03 -4.05
CA ASP A 96 -8.77 17.86 -4.18
C ASP A 96 -9.82 17.48 -3.11
N GLY A 97 -9.87 16.21 -2.71
CA GLY A 97 -10.80 15.72 -1.69
C GLY A 97 -10.47 16.14 -0.27
N ILE A 98 -9.20 16.10 0.11
CA ILE A 98 -8.77 16.32 1.51
C ILE A 98 -8.07 17.67 1.75
N GLY A 99 -7.60 18.34 0.70
CA GLY A 99 -6.77 19.55 0.81
C GLY A 99 -5.45 19.27 1.54
N ASN A 100 -5.10 20.13 2.48
CA ASN A 100 -3.86 20.00 3.28
C ASN A 100 -4.10 19.38 4.67
N ARG A 101 -5.20 18.65 4.86
CA ARG A 101 -5.59 18.11 6.17
C ARG A 101 -4.85 16.83 6.56
N ALA A 102 -4.30 16.13 5.59
CA ALA A 102 -3.47 14.93 5.79
C ALA A 102 -2.39 14.86 4.69
N LEU A 103 -1.38 14.06 4.91
CA LEU A 103 -0.37 13.71 3.92
C LEU A 103 -0.94 12.69 2.92
N VAL A 104 -0.48 12.76 1.67
CA VAL A 104 -0.87 11.84 0.60
C VAL A 104 0.30 10.91 0.28
N ALA A 105 0.14 9.63 0.54
CA ALA A 105 1.09 8.61 0.13
C ALA A 105 0.78 8.10 -1.29
N GLY A 106 1.81 8.01 -2.12
CA GLY A 106 1.73 7.26 -3.39
C GLY A 106 1.75 5.77 -3.08
N ASP A 107 0.65 5.10 -3.39
CA ASP A 107 0.43 3.71 -3.04
C ASP A 107 0.84 2.77 -4.17
N ILE A 108 1.63 1.77 -3.83
CA ILE A 108 2.25 0.78 -4.72
C ILE A 108 2.03 -0.60 -4.11
N THR A 109 1.80 -1.60 -4.94
CA THR A 109 1.65 -2.99 -4.47
C THR A 109 2.43 -3.97 -5.32
N THR A 110 2.41 -5.24 -4.90
CA THR A 110 2.94 -6.37 -5.67
C THR A 110 2.31 -6.44 -7.06
N THR A 111 3.11 -6.88 -8.03
CA THR A 111 2.60 -7.20 -9.37
C THR A 111 1.81 -8.50 -9.41
N GLY A 112 1.90 -9.31 -8.36
CA GLY A 112 1.33 -10.64 -8.29
C GLY A 112 2.06 -11.68 -9.15
N GLN A 113 3.16 -11.30 -9.80
CA GLN A 113 3.99 -12.20 -10.60
C GLN A 113 5.19 -12.68 -9.79
N LEU A 114 5.57 -13.93 -10.01
CA LEU A 114 6.76 -14.49 -9.39
C LEU A 114 8.02 -14.02 -10.12
N MET A 115 8.99 -13.54 -9.36
CA MET A 115 10.31 -13.20 -9.87
C MET A 115 11.15 -14.45 -10.17
N GLU A 116 12.15 -14.33 -11.05
CA GLU A 116 13.17 -15.35 -11.25
C GLU A 116 13.86 -15.71 -9.92
N PRO A 117 14.25 -16.96 -9.70
CA PRO A 117 14.09 -18.12 -10.60
C PRO A 117 12.76 -18.87 -10.44
N ARG A 118 11.83 -18.41 -9.58
CA ARG A 118 10.55 -19.08 -9.31
C ARG A 118 9.49 -18.76 -10.38
N GLY A 119 9.62 -17.65 -11.07
CA GLY A 119 8.76 -17.19 -12.16
C GLY A 119 9.60 -16.69 -13.34
N THR A 120 9.01 -15.79 -14.10
CA THR A 120 9.64 -15.24 -15.32
C THR A 120 9.91 -13.74 -15.23
N LEU A 121 9.43 -13.07 -14.18
CA LEU A 121 9.64 -11.64 -14.01
C LEU A 121 11.08 -11.37 -13.56
N THR A 122 11.84 -10.66 -14.38
CA THR A 122 13.21 -10.29 -14.05
C THR A 122 13.26 -9.11 -13.09
N TYR A 123 14.36 -8.99 -12.36
CA TYR A 123 14.61 -7.82 -11.50
C TYR A 123 14.48 -6.51 -12.28
N ASN A 124 15.09 -6.42 -13.46
CA ASN A 124 15.09 -5.19 -14.26
C ASN A 124 13.68 -4.80 -14.76
N GLU A 125 12.89 -5.76 -15.23
CA GLU A 125 11.52 -5.48 -15.66
C GLU A 125 10.65 -4.95 -14.52
N LEU A 126 10.78 -5.53 -13.34
CA LEU A 126 10.06 -5.10 -12.14
C LEU A 126 10.54 -3.72 -11.67
N TYR A 127 11.85 -3.51 -11.63
CA TYR A 127 12.48 -2.26 -11.25
C TYR A 127 12.04 -1.10 -12.15
N GLU A 128 12.06 -1.29 -13.48
CA GLU A 128 11.62 -0.29 -14.45
C GLU A 128 10.13 0.01 -14.30
N ALA A 129 9.30 -1.02 -14.06
CA ALA A 129 7.86 -0.84 -13.87
C ALA A 129 7.54 -0.01 -12.62
N TYR A 130 8.23 -0.28 -11.50
CA TYR A 130 8.08 0.54 -10.29
C TYR A 130 8.62 1.95 -10.47
N GLN A 131 9.76 2.12 -11.13
CA GLN A 131 10.28 3.45 -11.43
C GLN A 131 9.32 4.29 -12.27
N GLU A 132 8.66 3.71 -13.27
CA GLU A 132 7.70 4.42 -14.11
C GLU A 132 6.53 4.94 -13.26
N GLN A 133 5.95 4.09 -12.41
CA GLN A 133 4.88 4.50 -11.50
C GLN A 133 5.35 5.57 -10.51
N MET A 134 6.48 5.38 -9.87
CA MET A 134 7.01 6.29 -8.84
C MET A 134 7.36 7.67 -9.42
N LYS A 135 7.92 7.75 -10.63
CA LYS A 135 8.15 9.03 -11.32
C LYS A 135 6.83 9.79 -11.52
N ALA A 136 5.78 9.10 -11.96
CA ALA A 136 4.47 9.72 -12.11
C ALA A 136 3.87 10.21 -10.78
N LEU A 137 4.08 9.45 -9.69
CA LEU A 137 3.66 9.83 -8.34
C LEU A 137 4.42 11.05 -7.80
N VAL A 138 5.74 11.12 -8.02
CA VAL A 138 6.56 12.29 -7.66
C VAL A 138 6.08 13.54 -8.42
N ASP A 139 5.87 13.42 -9.73
CA ASP A 139 5.39 14.52 -10.57
C ASP A 139 3.99 14.99 -10.13
N ALA A 140 3.16 14.08 -9.64
CA ALA A 140 1.85 14.39 -9.05
C ALA A 140 1.95 15.02 -7.65
N GLY A 141 3.14 14.98 -7.04
CA GLY A 141 3.46 15.66 -5.80
C GLY A 141 3.00 14.91 -4.55
N VAL A 142 3.12 13.60 -4.50
CA VAL A 142 2.88 12.83 -3.25
C VAL A 142 3.88 13.24 -2.16
N ASP A 143 3.50 13.05 -0.90
CA ASP A 143 4.33 13.43 0.24
C ASP A 143 5.33 12.34 0.63
N LEU A 144 4.97 11.07 0.40
CA LEU A 144 5.78 9.88 0.67
C LEU A 144 5.29 8.74 -0.22
N PHE A 145 6.03 7.61 -0.22
CA PHE A 145 5.59 6.37 -0.83
C PHE A 145 5.13 5.34 0.21
N VAL A 146 4.25 4.45 -0.20
CA VAL A 146 3.96 3.20 0.50
C VAL A 146 3.97 2.04 -0.51
N ALA A 147 4.71 0.98 -0.19
CA ALA A 147 4.55 -0.33 -0.81
C ALA A 147 3.73 -1.16 0.16
N GLU A 148 2.44 -1.39 -0.15
CA GLU A 148 1.57 -2.16 0.74
C GLU A 148 1.16 -3.50 0.11
N THR A 149 0.79 -4.44 0.99
CA THR A 149 0.34 -5.78 0.58
C THR A 149 1.39 -6.53 -0.26
N MET A 150 2.67 -6.29 0.03
CA MET A 150 3.74 -6.99 -0.67
C MET A 150 3.74 -8.47 -0.29
N LEU A 151 3.98 -9.35 -1.25
CA LEU A 151 3.85 -10.80 -1.07
C LEU A 151 5.20 -11.50 -0.87
N SER A 152 6.31 -10.78 -1.03
CA SER A 152 7.66 -11.27 -0.76
C SER A 152 8.61 -10.14 -0.33
N VAL A 153 9.64 -10.51 0.42
CA VAL A 153 10.71 -9.56 0.77
C VAL A 153 11.48 -9.15 -0.48
N ASP A 154 11.77 -10.08 -1.39
CA ASP A 154 12.53 -9.82 -2.62
C ASP A 154 11.86 -8.75 -3.51
N GLU A 155 10.56 -8.86 -3.75
CA GLU A 155 9.81 -7.86 -4.55
C GLU A 155 9.77 -6.50 -3.83
N THR A 156 9.67 -6.49 -2.50
CA THR A 156 9.69 -5.25 -1.71
C THR A 156 11.05 -4.56 -1.77
N VAL A 157 12.14 -5.33 -1.80
CA VAL A 157 13.50 -4.82 -2.03
C VAL A 157 13.60 -4.10 -3.36
N VAL A 158 13.08 -4.69 -4.45
CA VAL A 158 13.08 -4.04 -5.77
C VAL A 158 12.28 -2.73 -5.76
N ALA A 159 11.12 -2.72 -5.09
CA ALA A 159 10.30 -1.51 -4.98
C ALA A 159 11.04 -0.39 -4.22
N LEU A 160 11.71 -0.73 -3.12
CA LEU A 160 12.48 0.25 -2.33
C LEU A 160 13.70 0.77 -3.09
N ASP A 161 14.43 -0.10 -3.80
CA ASP A 161 15.57 0.29 -4.65
C ASP A 161 15.11 1.22 -5.79
N ALA A 162 13.98 0.90 -6.43
CA ALA A 162 13.38 1.75 -7.46
C ALA A 162 12.98 3.14 -6.92
N ALA A 163 12.43 3.21 -5.71
CA ALA A 163 12.06 4.47 -5.07
C ALA A 163 13.26 5.36 -4.82
N GLN A 164 14.32 4.81 -4.26
CA GLN A 164 15.57 5.54 -3.96
C GLN A 164 16.28 6.06 -5.22
N ALA A 165 16.15 5.37 -6.33
CA ALA A 165 16.68 5.83 -7.60
C ALA A 165 15.84 6.96 -8.24
N VAL A 166 14.60 7.14 -7.82
CA VAL A 166 13.70 8.18 -8.34
C VAL A 166 13.81 9.47 -7.53
N CYS A 167 13.80 9.37 -6.18
CA CYS A 167 13.84 10.55 -5.30
C CYS A 167 14.14 10.18 -3.84
N ASP A 168 14.27 11.19 -2.97
CA ASP A 168 14.55 11.06 -1.54
C ASP A 168 13.27 11.05 -0.67
N LEU A 169 12.09 10.80 -1.24
CA LEU A 169 10.87 10.68 -0.45
C LEU A 169 10.92 9.46 0.47
N PRO A 170 10.45 9.57 1.74
CA PRO A 170 10.40 8.41 2.61
C PRO A 170 9.42 7.37 2.06
N MET A 171 9.77 6.08 2.24
CA MET A 171 8.94 4.96 1.82
C MET A 171 8.62 4.06 3.00
N ILE A 172 7.34 3.81 3.19
CA ILE A 172 6.79 2.78 4.10
C ILE A 172 6.70 1.48 3.31
N CYS A 173 7.11 0.35 3.92
CA CYS A 173 7.02 -0.97 3.32
C CYS A 173 6.20 -1.90 4.21
N THR A 174 5.09 -2.43 3.71
CA THR A 174 4.26 -3.41 4.42
C THR A 174 4.00 -4.66 3.59
N LEU A 175 4.08 -5.80 4.28
CA LEU A 175 3.86 -7.11 3.67
C LEU A 175 2.52 -7.69 4.13
N SER A 176 1.90 -8.47 3.27
CA SER A 176 0.81 -9.35 3.64
C SER A 176 1.41 -10.64 4.19
N LEU A 177 1.26 -10.86 5.50
CA LEU A 177 1.88 -11.97 6.22
C LEU A 177 0.82 -12.92 6.77
N GLU A 178 1.10 -14.19 6.72
CA GLU A 178 0.29 -15.22 7.37
C GLU A 178 0.42 -15.13 8.91
N ALA A 179 -0.43 -15.85 9.63
CA ALA A 179 -0.43 -15.85 11.08
C ALA A 179 0.89 -16.35 11.73
N ASP A 180 1.70 -17.10 10.98
CA ASP A 180 3.03 -17.55 11.39
C ASP A 180 4.15 -16.54 11.04
N GLY A 181 3.80 -15.41 10.44
CA GLY A 181 4.72 -14.37 10.02
C GLY A 181 5.41 -14.63 8.68
N SER A 182 5.04 -15.66 7.93
CA SER A 182 5.58 -15.93 6.59
C SER A 182 4.91 -15.08 5.52
N ALA A 183 5.65 -14.70 4.48
CA ALA A 183 5.11 -14.07 3.28
C ALA A 183 4.86 -15.13 2.20
N MET A 184 3.77 -14.96 1.43
CA MET A 184 3.29 -15.95 0.46
C MET A 184 4.36 -16.37 -0.57
N TYR A 185 5.15 -15.42 -1.05
CA TYR A 185 6.15 -15.68 -2.11
C TYR A 185 7.59 -15.63 -1.60
N GLY A 186 7.80 -15.64 -0.28
CA GLY A 186 9.09 -15.80 0.36
C GLY A 186 9.48 -14.67 1.28
N GLY A 187 10.26 -15.07 2.29
CA GLY A 187 10.65 -14.25 3.42
C GLY A 187 9.68 -14.36 4.59
N ASN A 188 9.96 -13.62 5.64
CA ASN A 188 9.16 -13.56 6.85
C ASN A 188 9.24 -12.17 7.49
N ALA A 189 8.44 -11.96 8.52
CA ALA A 189 8.31 -10.68 9.23
C ALA A 189 9.64 -10.12 9.74
N VAL A 190 10.46 -10.95 10.37
CA VAL A 190 11.76 -10.52 10.95
C VAL A 190 12.76 -10.20 9.85
N GLU A 191 12.83 -11.05 8.82
CA GLU A 191 13.67 -10.83 7.64
C GLU A 191 13.30 -9.53 6.92
N ALA A 192 11.99 -9.26 6.75
CA ALA A 192 11.50 -8.03 6.14
C ALA A 192 11.98 -6.80 6.92
N VAL A 193 11.86 -6.80 8.25
CA VAL A 193 12.32 -5.67 9.07
C VAL A 193 13.81 -5.48 8.92
N LEU A 194 14.62 -6.53 9.12
CA LEU A 194 16.08 -6.44 9.06
C LEU A 194 16.57 -5.94 7.70
N THR A 195 16.04 -6.53 6.62
CA THR A 195 16.45 -6.19 5.26
C THR A 195 16.04 -4.77 4.86
N LEU A 196 14.75 -4.45 5.04
CA LEU A 196 14.21 -3.19 4.52
C LEU A 196 14.66 -1.97 5.34
N GLN A 197 14.83 -2.09 6.66
CA GLN A 197 15.37 -0.99 7.46
C GLN A 197 16.84 -0.70 7.13
N GLU A 198 17.68 -1.72 6.87
CA GLU A 198 19.06 -1.53 6.40
C GLU A 198 19.12 -0.86 5.04
N MET A 199 18.17 -1.14 4.17
CA MET A 199 18.05 -0.47 2.87
C MET A 199 17.48 0.95 2.97
N GLY A 200 17.06 1.41 4.16
CA GLY A 200 16.60 2.77 4.38
C GLY A 200 15.09 2.98 4.30
N ALA A 201 14.27 1.93 4.38
CA ALA A 201 12.82 2.09 4.55
C ALA A 201 12.49 3.01 5.73
N ALA A 202 11.51 3.88 5.57
CA ALA A 202 11.12 4.84 6.60
C ALA A 202 10.33 4.18 7.74
N ALA A 203 9.56 3.16 7.41
CA ALA A 203 8.86 2.28 8.34
C ALA A 203 8.67 0.92 7.67
N VAL A 204 8.59 -0.14 8.46
CA VAL A 204 8.31 -1.50 7.97
C VAL A 204 7.14 -2.07 8.74
N GLY A 205 6.34 -2.94 8.12
CA GLY A 205 5.21 -3.49 8.83
C GLY A 205 4.45 -4.55 8.06
N LEU A 206 3.19 -4.68 8.45
CA LEU A 206 2.26 -5.63 7.85
C LEU A 206 0.88 -4.98 7.63
N ASN A 207 0.18 -5.49 6.63
CA ASN A 207 -1.20 -5.09 6.37
C ASN A 207 -2.00 -6.24 5.76
N CYS A 208 -3.33 -6.15 5.82
CA CYS A 208 -4.26 -7.17 5.28
C CYS A 208 -4.07 -8.56 5.92
N SER A 209 -4.30 -9.61 5.13
CA SER A 209 -4.16 -11.04 5.43
C SER A 209 -5.11 -11.53 6.51
N VAL A 210 -4.81 -11.33 7.77
CA VAL A 210 -5.55 -11.86 8.92
C VAL A 210 -5.96 -10.75 9.90
N GLY A 211 -6.73 -11.11 10.92
CA GLY A 211 -7.18 -10.18 11.94
C GLY A 211 -6.11 -9.82 12.97
N PRO A 212 -6.36 -8.81 13.81
CA PRO A 212 -5.37 -8.29 14.75
C PRO A 212 -4.90 -9.34 15.77
N ASP A 213 -5.79 -10.18 16.25
CA ASP A 213 -5.47 -11.23 17.25
C ASP A 213 -4.43 -12.23 16.74
N GLN A 214 -4.41 -12.49 15.43
CA GLN A 214 -3.48 -13.41 14.81
C GLN A 214 -2.11 -12.78 14.52
N LEU A 215 -2.05 -11.44 14.45
CA LEU A 215 -0.83 -10.70 14.11
C LEU A 215 -0.09 -10.15 15.33
N GLU A 216 -0.64 -10.23 16.54
CA GLU A 216 0.00 -9.69 17.74
C GLU A 216 1.41 -10.25 17.96
N ALA A 217 1.58 -11.58 17.87
CA ALA A 217 2.87 -12.22 18.03
C ALA A 217 3.85 -11.85 16.91
N VAL A 218 3.35 -11.68 15.67
CA VAL A 218 4.17 -11.27 14.51
C VAL A 218 4.67 -9.83 14.71
N VAL A 219 3.80 -8.91 15.10
CA VAL A 219 4.18 -7.52 15.41
C VAL A 219 5.18 -7.47 16.57
N ALA A 220 4.99 -8.30 17.61
CA ALA A 220 5.94 -8.37 18.74
C ALA A 220 7.34 -8.78 18.26
N SER A 221 7.45 -9.83 17.43
CA SER A 221 8.74 -10.28 16.88
C SER A 221 9.40 -9.23 15.98
N MET A 222 8.60 -8.50 15.17
CA MET A 222 9.11 -7.39 14.37
C MET A 222 9.70 -6.27 15.25
N LYS A 223 9.02 -5.93 16.34
CA LYS A 223 9.46 -4.88 17.27
C LYS A 223 10.78 -5.20 17.98
N GLU A 224 11.11 -6.47 18.20
CA GLU A 224 12.37 -6.88 18.84
C GLU A 224 13.60 -6.51 17.99
N VAL A 225 13.46 -6.43 16.68
CA VAL A 225 14.56 -6.18 15.74
C VAL A 225 14.47 -4.82 15.02
N ALA A 226 13.35 -4.11 15.18
CA ALA A 226 13.10 -2.87 14.45
C ALA A 226 13.84 -1.68 15.07
N THR A 227 14.48 -0.91 14.21
CA THR A 227 15.07 0.42 14.51
C THR A 227 14.26 1.55 13.85
N VAL A 228 13.25 1.21 13.07
CA VAL A 228 12.30 2.11 12.41
C VAL A 228 10.89 1.88 12.95
N PRO A 229 9.94 2.80 12.75
CA PRO A 229 8.53 2.59 13.13
C PRO A 229 7.96 1.31 12.53
N ILE A 230 7.11 0.61 13.30
CA ILE A 230 6.37 -0.55 12.82
C ILE A 230 4.95 -0.13 12.44
N ILE A 231 4.53 -0.55 11.25
CA ILE A 231 3.17 -0.39 10.74
C ILE A 231 2.36 -1.65 11.03
N ALA A 232 1.17 -1.48 11.60
CA ALA A 232 0.19 -2.55 11.78
C ALA A 232 -1.17 -2.07 11.23
N LYS A 233 -1.58 -2.64 10.10
CA LYS A 233 -2.83 -2.32 9.40
C LYS A 233 -3.56 -3.63 9.04
N PRO A 234 -3.97 -4.45 10.04
CA PRO A 234 -4.63 -5.73 9.82
C PRO A 234 -6.04 -5.54 9.24
N ASN A 235 -6.64 -6.63 8.77
CA ASN A 235 -8.07 -6.67 8.53
C ASN A 235 -8.83 -6.44 9.84
N ALA A 236 -10.04 -5.89 9.77
CA ALA A 236 -10.88 -5.65 10.95
C ALA A 236 -11.52 -6.94 11.51
N GLY A 237 -11.16 -8.07 10.98
CA GLY A 237 -11.58 -9.43 11.29
C GLY A 237 -11.49 -10.31 10.05
N MET A 238 -11.77 -11.60 10.21
CA MET A 238 -11.80 -12.54 9.09
C MET A 238 -13.24 -12.66 8.57
N PRO A 239 -13.43 -12.75 7.24
CA PRO A 239 -14.75 -13.04 6.68
C PRO A 239 -15.22 -14.43 7.12
N PHE A 240 -16.52 -14.60 7.34
CA PHE A 240 -17.11 -15.88 7.64
C PHE A 240 -18.20 -16.23 6.62
N ILE A 241 -18.46 -17.53 6.48
CA ILE A 241 -19.53 -18.03 5.61
C ILE A 241 -20.72 -18.31 6.50
N ASP A 242 -21.82 -17.56 6.33
CA ASP A 242 -23.10 -17.84 6.94
C ASP A 242 -24.02 -18.50 5.90
N CYS A 243 -24.26 -19.78 6.08
CA CYS A 243 -25.29 -20.60 5.42
C CYS A 243 -25.37 -20.53 3.89
N LEU A 244 -24.44 -20.01 3.13
CA LEU A 244 -24.43 -19.84 1.67
C LEU A 244 -24.09 -18.39 1.25
N LEU A 245 -23.91 -17.47 2.20
CA LEU A 245 -23.47 -16.10 1.91
C LEU A 245 -22.06 -15.94 2.44
N TYR A 246 -21.14 -15.62 1.55
CA TYR A 246 -19.84 -15.12 1.91
C TYR A 246 -20.02 -13.67 2.40
N THR A 247 -19.86 -13.45 3.68
CA THR A 247 -19.80 -12.10 4.22
C THR A 247 -18.37 -11.57 4.05
N SER A 248 -18.25 -10.34 3.65
CA SER A 248 -16.99 -9.63 3.67
C SER A 248 -16.44 -9.56 5.11
N ASP A 249 -15.20 -9.12 5.25
CA ASP A 249 -14.57 -9.00 6.56
C ASP A 249 -15.36 -8.11 7.54
N ALA A 250 -15.05 -8.20 8.83
CA ALA A 250 -15.77 -7.48 9.87
C ALA A 250 -15.67 -5.94 9.75
N ALA A 251 -14.82 -5.40 8.89
CA ALA A 251 -14.80 -3.97 8.56
C ALA A 251 -16.04 -3.54 7.78
N ASP A 252 -16.69 -4.49 7.12
CA ASP A 252 -17.87 -4.24 6.32
C ASP A 252 -19.18 -4.22 7.13
N ASP A 253 -19.17 -4.71 8.38
CA ASP A 253 -20.37 -4.90 9.19
C ASP A 253 -20.61 -3.79 10.25
N LYS A 254 -19.87 -2.67 10.18
CA LYS A 254 -20.00 -1.56 11.16
C LYS A 254 -20.20 -0.21 10.52
#